data_dcab096cdd3d10d80978ef8d41081fe0
#
_entry.id   dcab096cdd3d10d80978ef8d41081fe0
#
_cell.length_a   1.000
_cell.length_b   1.000
_cell.length_c   1.000
_cell.angle_alpha   90.00
_cell.angle_beta   90.00
_cell.angle_gamma   90.00
#
_symmetry.space_group_name_H-M   'P 1'
#
loop_
_entity.id
_entity.type
_entity.pdbx_description
1 polymer ?
#
loop_
_entity_poly.entity_id
_entity_poly.type
_entity_poly.pdbx_seq_one_letter_code
_entity_poly.pdbx_strand_id
1 'polypeptide(L)'
;MLKFLTGFICIVILSCSRPNYKNPHVIIETRLGNIEVELFANKAPKTVAAFLSNVDSGFYNNTSFYRVLKTEEFPTESNTGIIQGGMWQTNPAKKIGITGIEHENTKLTGLTHQSGTISLARLTPGTANTEFFICIGDQSPLDFGRRGTEDGQGYAAFGEVFEGMTIVRKIQAQKSHGDKFDEKIEINRITRL
;
A
#
# COMPACT_ATOMS: atom_id res chain seq x y z
N MET A 1 2.10 3.28 -69.40
CA MET A 1 1.15 2.68 -68.46
C MET A 1 1.83 2.57 -67.09
N LEU A 2 1.49 3.49 -66.19
CA LEU A 2 2.07 3.58 -64.84
C LEU A 2 1.08 2.89 -63.85
N LYS A 3 1.51 1.77 -63.25
CA LYS A 3 0.70 1.05 -62.26
C LYS A 3 0.92 1.66 -60.88
N PHE A 4 -0.07 2.35 -60.33
CA PHE A 4 -0.09 2.75 -58.93
C PHE A 4 -0.38 1.53 -58.03
N LEU A 5 0.60 1.18 -57.22
CA LEU A 5 0.44 0.15 -56.20
C LEU A 5 -0.05 0.83 -54.88
N THR A 6 -1.35 0.75 -54.63
CA THR A 6 -1.97 1.24 -53.37
C THR A 6 -1.66 0.26 -52.23
N GLY A 7 -0.66 0.61 -51.42
CA GLY A 7 -0.36 -0.13 -50.19
C GLY A 7 -1.43 0.13 -49.12
N PHE A 8 -2.13 -0.91 -48.70
CA PHE A 8 -3.13 -0.88 -47.61
C PHE A 8 -2.37 -1.01 -46.27
N ILE A 9 -2.24 0.10 -45.54
CA ILE A 9 -1.67 0.10 -44.19
C ILE A 9 -2.75 -0.37 -43.23
N CYS A 10 -2.62 -1.62 -42.72
CA CYS A 10 -3.50 -2.16 -41.69
C CYS A 10 -3.02 -1.63 -40.31
N ILE A 11 -3.70 -0.62 -39.78
CA ILE A 11 -3.47 -0.12 -38.42
C ILE A 11 -4.09 -1.11 -37.43
N VAL A 12 -3.24 -1.94 -36.80
CA VAL A 12 -3.66 -2.80 -35.69
C VAL A 12 -3.81 -1.92 -34.45
N ILE A 13 -5.06 -1.58 -34.11
CA ILE A 13 -5.38 -0.92 -32.84
C ILE A 13 -5.31 -1.99 -31.75
N LEU A 14 -4.19 -2.04 -31.01
CA LEU A 14 -4.14 -2.80 -29.76
C LEU A 14 -5.09 -2.13 -28.76
N SER A 15 -6.30 -2.65 -28.65
CA SER A 15 -7.22 -2.31 -27.56
C SER A 15 -6.66 -2.90 -26.26
N CYS A 16 -6.04 -2.08 -25.44
CA CYS A 16 -5.73 -2.43 -24.05
C CYS A 16 -7.07 -2.52 -23.28
N SER A 17 -7.67 -3.69 -23.23
CA SER A 17 -8.79 -3.92 -22.32
C SER A 17 -8.27 -3.89 -20.88
N ARG A 18 -8.88 -3.05 -20.03
CA ARG A 18 -8.58 -3.05 -18.59
C ARG A 18 -8.93 -4.40 -18.01
N PRO A 19 -8.07 -4.96 -17.13
CA PRO A 19 -8.41 -6.19 -16.42
C PRO A 19 -9.73 -6.01 -15.64
N ASN A 20 -10.62 -7.01 -15.73
CA ASN A 20 -11.87 -6.97 -14.96
C ASN A 20 -11.64 -7.59 -13.58
N TYR A 21 -11.12 -6.80 -12.64
CA TYR A 21 -10.88 -7.23 -11.27
C TYR A 21 -12.20 -7.38 -10.49
N LYS A 22 -12.28 -8.41 -9.63
CA LYS A 22 -13.42 -8.63 -8.73
C LYS A 22 -13.44 -7.61 -7.59
N ASN A 23 -12.27 -7.23 -7.11
CA ASN A 23 -12.04 -6.24 -6.05
C ASN A 23 -11.35 -5.00 -6.65
N PRO A 24 -11.44 -3.82 -6.02
CA PRO A 24 -10.65 -2.67 -6.44
C PRO A 24 -9.15 -2.94 -6.35
N HIS A 25 -8.40 -2.49 -7.36
CA HIS A 25 -6.94 -2.49 -7.36
C HIS A 25 -6.40 -1.07 -7.40
N VAL A 26 -5.24 -0.87 -6.82
CA VAL A 26 -4.46 0.38 -6.91
C VAL A 26 -3.01 0.08 -7.25
N ILE A 27 -2.36 1.04 -7.93
CA ILE A 27 -0.92 1.05 -8.15
C ILE A 27 -0.29 2.09 -7.25
N ILE A 28 0.69 1.67 -6.44
CA ILE A 28 1.60 2.55 -5.70
C ILE A 28 2.85 2.73 -6.57
N GLU A 29 3.02 3.89 -7.17
CA GLU A 29 4.17 4.21 -8.02
C GLU A 29 5.30 4.79 -7.17
N THR A 30 6.45 4.12 -7.14
CA THR A 30 7.63 4.58 -6.40
C THR A 30 8.83 4.74 -7.32
N ARG A 31 9.87 5.45 -6.87
CA ARG A 31 11.15 5.53 -7.59
C ARG A 31 11.86 4.16 -7.76
N LEU A 32 11.46 3.14 -7.00
CA LEU A 32 12.07 1.81 -7.04
C LEU A 32 11.25 0.80 -7.86
N GLY A 33 10.07 1.19 -8.30
CA GLY A 33 9.13 0.39 -9.09
C GLY A 33 7.70 0.49 -8.56
N ASN A 34 6.79 -0.24 -9.22
CA ASN A 34 5.37 -0.23 -8.93
C ASN A 34 4.99 -1.40 -8.00
N ILE A 35 4.02 -1.14 -7.13
CA ILE A 35 3.40 -2.15 -6.27
C ILE A 35 1.91 -2.11 -6.57
N GLU A 36 1.36 -3.22 -7.09
CA GLU A 36 -0.08 -3.38 -7.26
C GLU A 36 -0.69 -4.01 -6.02
N VAL A 37 -1.80 -3.45 -5.56
CA VAL A 37 -2.50 -3.87 -4.33
C VAL A 37 -3.96 -4.14 -4.64
N GLU A 38 -4.46 -5.33 -4.28
CA GLU A 38 -5.87 -5.67 -4.24
C GLU A 38 -6.48 -5.27 -2.91
N LEU A 39 -7.67 -4.62 -2.93
CA LEU A 39 -8.34 -4.09 -1.75
C LEU A 39 -9.62 -4.87 -1.47
N PHE A 40 -9.77 -5.45 -0.30
CA PHE A 40 -10.88 -6.33 0.08
C PHE A 40 -12.11 -5.57 0.58
N ALA A 41 -12.77 -4.82 -0.30
CA ALA A 41 -13.92 -3.97 0.01
C ALA A 41 -15.11 -4.72 0.64
N ASN A 42 -15.26 -6.01 0.38
CA ASN A 42 -16.28 -6.86 0.97
C ASN A 42 -15.97 -7.29 2.42
N LYS A 43 -14.69 -7.22 2.84
CA LYS A 43 -14.24 -7.59 4.19
C LYS A 43 -14.01 -6.37 5.08
N ALA A 44 -13.41 -5.31 4.53
CA ALA A 44 -13.08 -4.06 5.23
C ALA A 44 -13.66 -2.85 4.49
N PRO A 45 -15.00 -2.74 4.34
CA PRO A 45 -15.64 -1.75 3.49
C PRO A 45 -15.34 -0.29 3.88
N LYS A 46 -15.33 0.02 5.17
CA LYS A 46 -15.07 1.39 5.66
C LYS A 46 -13.62 1.80 5.43
N THR A 47 -12.70 0.89 5.73
CA THR A 47 -11.25 1.09 5.55
C THR A 47 -10.91 1.27 4.08
N VAL A 48 -11.42 0.39 3.21
CA VAL A 48 -11.19 0.48 1.76
C VAL A 48 -11.80 1.75 1.19
N ALA A 49 -13.04 2.11 1.56
CA ALA A 49 -13.69 3.33 1.08
C ALA A 49 -12.88 4.59 1.46
N ALA A 50 -12.42 4.68 2.70
CA ALA A 50 -11.61 5.80 3.17
C ALA A 50 -10.24 5.88 2.47
N PHE A 51 -9.55 4.74 2.32
CA PHE A 51 -8.28 4.67 1.59
C PHE A 51 -8.46 5.12 0.13
N LEU A 52 -9.47 4.61 -0.57
CA LEU A 52 -9.77 4.99 -1.94
C LEU A 52 -10.18 6.47 -2.08
N SER A 53 -10.90 7.03 -1.11
CA SER A 53 -11.20 8.47 -1.06
C SER A 53 -9.94 9.32 -0.96
N ASN A 54 -8.96 8.89 -0.15
CA ASN A 54 -7.66 9.55 -0.06
C ASN A 54 -6.86 9.44 -1.37
N VAL A 55 -6.92 8.28 -2.05
CA VAL A 55 -6.32 8.07 -3.39
C VAL A 55 -6.93 9.04 -4.40
N ASP A 56 -8.26 9.09 -4.51
CA ASP A 56 -8.98 9.93 -5.46
C ASP A 56 -8.75 11.43 -5.21
N SER A 57 -8.57 11.81 -3.94
CA SER A 57 -8.23 13.18 -3.52
C SER A 57 -6.76 13.54 -3.76
N GLY A 58 -5.94 12.61 -4.26
CA GLY A 58 -4.51 12.82 -4.49
C GLY A 58 -3.68 13.02 -3.23
N PHE A 59 -4.16 12.57 -2.07
CA PHE A 59 -3.45 12.76 -0.80
C PHE A 59 -2.11 12.03 -0.74
N TYR A 60 -1.95 10.97 -1.54
CA TYR A 60 -0.72 10.20 -1.61
C TYR A 60 0.27 10.69 -2.67
N ASN A 61 -0.07 11.73 -3.44
CA ASN A 61 0.83 12.30 -4.45
C ASN A 61 2.03 12.98 -3.77
N ASN A 62 3.24 12.61 -4.21
CA ASN A 62 4.51 13.11 -3.68
C ASN A 62 4.64 12.88 -2.17
N THR A 63 4.19 11.73 -1.68
CA THR A 63 4.38 11.27 -0.31
C THR A 63 5.56 10.30 -0.24
N SER A 64 5.71 9.52 0.84
CA SER A 64 6.84 8.62 0.95
C SER A 64 6.59 7.45 1.90
N PHE A 65 7.31 6.34 1.68
CA PHE A 65 7.65 5.42 2.74
C PHE A 65 8.78 6.05 3.56
N TYR A 66 8.55 6.24 4.86
CA TYR A 66 9.46 6.95 5.75
C TYR A 66 9.91 6.11 6.95
N ARG A 67 9.19 5.02 7.24
CA ARG A 67 9.45 4.13 8.36
C ARG A 67 9.59 2.68 7.90
N VAL A 68 10.48 1.95 8.55
CA VAL A 68 10.75 0.53 8.27
C VAL A 68 10.97 -0.21 9.57
N LEU A 69 10.43 -1.43 9.69
CA LEU A 69 10.85 -2.38 10.70
C LEU A 69 11.53 -3.55 10.00
N LYS A 70 12.62 -4.02 10.60
CA LYS A 70 13.44 -5.15 10.12
C LYS A 70 13.76 -6.05 11.29
N THR A 71 13.81 -7.34 11.08
CA THR A 71 14.32 -8.30 12.08
C THR A 71 15.84 -8.31 12.16
N GLU A 72 16.51 -7.94 11.06
CA GLU A 72 17.96 -7.89 10.95
C GLU A 72 18.41 -6.59 10.28
N GLU A 73 19.58 -6.08 10.67
CA GLU A 73 20.14 -4.83 10.11
C GLU A 73 20.57 -5.00 8.64
N PHE A 74 20.98 -6.21 8.25
CA PHE A 74 21.41 -6.49 6.89
C PHE A 74 20.26 -6.98 6.03
N PRO A 75 20.18 -6.54 4.75
CA PRO A 75 19.15 -7.00 3.83
C PRO A 75 19.36 -8.48 3.50
N THR A 76 18.49 -9.32 4.03
CA THR A 76 18.41 -10.75 3.71
C THR A 76 17.01 -11.08 3.19
N GLU A 77 16.88 -12.18 2.44
CA GLU A 77 15.56 -12.63 1.97
C GLU A 77 14.66 -13.08 3.14
N SER A 78 15.26 -13.44 4.28
CA SER A 78 14.56 -13.83 5.50
C SER A 78 14.08 -12.66 6.35
N ASN A 79 14.47 -11.42 6.03
CA ASN A 79 14.02 -10.24 6.77
C ASN A 79 12.50 -10.15 6.78
N THR A 80 11.93 -9.99 7.97
CA THR A 80 10.50 -9.72 8.19
C THR A 80 10.31 -8.32 8.77
N GLY A 81 9.08 -7.84 8.82
CA GLY A 81 8.75 -6.53 9.37
C GLY A 81 7.74 -5.80 8.54
N ILE A 82 7.87 -4.49 8.45
CA ILE A 82 6.97 -3.63 7.66
C ILE A 82 7.73 -2.51 6.96
N ILE A 83 7.12 -1.98 5.90
CA ILE A 83 7.39 -0.63 5.39
C ILE A 83 6.14 0.22 5.61
N GLN A 84 6.29 1.42 6.15
CA GLN A 84 5.17 2.31 6.44
C GLN A 84 5.35 3.64 5.72
N GLY A 85 4.26 4.14 5.14
CA GLY A 85 4.21 5.39 4.41
C GLY A 85 2.87 6.09 4.57
N GLY A 86 2.76 7.22 3.89
CA GLY A 86 1.59 8.07 3.91
C GLY A 86 1.96 9.55 3.93
N MET A 87 1.01 10.37 4.35
CA MET A 87 1.13 11.82 4.25
C MET A 87 1.87 12.49 5.43
N TRP A 88 1.98 11.81 6.57
CA TRP A 88 2.48 12.39 7.83
C TRP A 88 3.82 13.11 7.70
N GLN A 89 4.81 12.45 7.10
CA GLN A 89 6.17 12.97 7.03
C GLN A 89 6.40 13.93 5.84
N THR A 90 5.44 14.01 4.93
CA THR A 90 5.59 14.76 3.67
C THR A 90 4.77 16.04 3.68
N ASN A 91 3.55 15.99 4.18
CA ASN A 91 2.67 17.15 4.21
C ASN A 91 1.75 17.12 5.44
N PRO A 92 2.30 17.35 6.64
CA PRO A 92 1.52 17.29 7.88
C PRO A 92 0.39 18.33 7.95
N ALA A 93 0.51 19.44 7.24
CA ALA A 93 -0.54 20.47 7.21
C ALA A 93 -1.82 19.99 6.49
N LYS A 94 -1.71 19.14 5.48
CA LYS A 94 -2.87 18.53 4.81
C LYS A 94 -3.66 17.55 5.68
N LYS A 95 -3.07 17.09 6.77
CA LYS A 95 -3.68 16.14 7.72
C LYS A 95 -4.69 16.78 8.66
N ILE A 96 -4.64 18.10 8.79
CA ILE A 96 -5.55 18.86 9.66
C ILE A 96 -6.98 18.70 9.11
N GLY A 97 -7.88 18.15 9.94
CA GLY A 97 -9.29 17.96 9.60
C GLY A 97 -9.64 16.60 8.96
N ILE A 98 -8.67 15.70 8.72
CA ILE A 98 -9.01 14.34 8.29
C ILE A 98 -9.54 13.56 9.49
N THR A 99 -10.79 13.14 9.42
CA THR A 99 -11.45 12.35 10.46
C THR A 99 -10.83 10.94 10.51
N GLY A 100 -10.69 10.41 11.73
CA GLY A 100 -10.30 9.02 11.92
C GLY A 100 -11.33 8.03 11.37
N ILE A 101 -10.85 6.88 10.91
CA ILE A 101 -11.64 5.82 10.30
C ILE A 101 -12.06 4.82 11.39
N GLU A 102 -13.31 4.38 11.36
CA GLU A 102 -13.78 3.32 12.25
C GLU A 102 -12.90 2.08 12.15
N HIS A 103 -12.54 1.50 13.28
CA HIS A 103 -11.55 0.43 13.35
C HIS A 103 -12.13 -0.94 12.97
N GLU A 104 -11.87 -1.38 11.75
CA GLU A 104 -12.22 -2.72 11.25
C GLU A 104 -11.06 -3.68 11.52
N ASN A 105 -10.91 -4.14 12.77
CA ASN A 105 -9.84 -5.04 13.17
C ASN A 105 -9.97 -6.44 12.56
N THR A 106 -8.91 -7.25 12.67
CA THR A 106 -8.83 -8.59 12.05
C THR A 106 -9.85 -9.58 12.58
N LYS A 107 -10.39 -9.40 13.79
CA LYS A 107 -11.50 -10.21 14.32
C LYS A 107 -12.80 -9.97 13.54
N LEU A 108 -13.06 -8.72 13.15
CA LEU A 108 -14.27 -8.35 12.41
C LEU A 108 -14.17 -8.75 10.94
N THR A 109 -13.00 -8.55 10.34
CA THR A 109 -12.81 -8.72 8.89
C THR A 109 -12.43 -10.15 8.50
N GLY A 110 -11.86 -10.93 9.43
CA GLY A 110 -11.26 -12.24 9.16
C GLY A 110 -9.95 -12.16 8.35
N LEU A 111 -9.40 -10.95 8.13
CA LEU A 111 -8.09 -10.75 7.53
C LEU A 111 -7.00 -10.92 8.59
N THR A 112 -5.78 -11.26 8.17
CA THR A 112 -4.62 -11.41 9.04
C THR A 112 -3.41 -10.69 8.46
N HIS A 113 -2.42 -10.37 9.31
CA HIS A 113 -1.21 -9.71 8.90
C HIS A 113 -0.16 -10.73 8.43
N GLN A 114 -0.24 -11.13 7.16
CA GLN A 114 0.73 -11.98 6.49
C GLN A 114 1.59 -11.18 5.50
N SER A 115 2.60 -11.82 4.91
CA SER A 115 3.44 -11.16 3.90
C SER A 115 2.58 -10.61 2.76
N GLY A 116 2.73 -9.32 2.44
CA GLY A 116 1.95 -8.61 1.44
C GLY A 116 0.71 -7.90 1.98
N THR A 117 0.22 -8.22 3.18
CA THR A 117 -0.95 -7.53 3.74
C THR A 117 -0.70 -6.02 3.87
N ILE A 118 -1.62 -5.21 3.35
CA ILE A 118 -1.67 -3.77 3.59
C ILE A 118 -2.65 -3.46 4.72
N SER A 119 -2.25 -2.58 5.64
CA SER A 119 -3.01 -2.22 6.83
C SER A 119 -2.88 -0.74 7.16
N LEU A 120 -3.89 -0.15 7.81
CA LEU A 120 -3.81 1.23 8.27
C LEU A 120 -3.03 1.33 9.58
N ALA A 121 -2.11 2.29 9.64
CA ALA A 121 -1.44 2.66 10.88
C ALA A 121 -2.35 3.58 11.72
N ARG A 122 -2.27 3.44 13.05
CA ARG A 122 -3.06 4.19 14.02
C ARG A 122 -2.29 4.43 15.31
N LEU A 123 -2.76 5.36 16.10
CA LEU A 123 -2.38 5.49 17.51
C LEU A 123 -3.33 4.67 18.39
N THR A 124 -4.61 5.03 18.47
CA THR A 124 -5.68 4.30 19.16
C THR A 124 -6.76 3.88 18.15
N PRO A 125 -7.65 2.92 18.47
CA PRO A 125 -8.77 2.56 17.62
C PRO A 125 -9.59 3.79 17.19
N GLY A 126 -9.92 3.87 15.89
CA GLY A 126 -10.65 5.01 15.33
C GLY A 126 -9.80 6.24 14.97
N THR A 127 -8.46 6.19 15.14
CA THR A 127 -7.57 7.31 14.76
C THR A 127 -6.81 7.10 13.45
N ALA A 128 -6.94 5.91 12.83
CA ALA A 128 -6.36 5.66 11.51
C ALA A 128 -6.89 6.66 10.49
N ASN A 129 -6.04 7.12 9.58
CA ASN A 129 -6.47 8.02 8.49
C ASN A 129 -5.67 7.81 7.20
N THR A 130 -4.51 8.43 7.02
CA THR A 130 -3.75 8.39 5.76
C THR A 130 -2.52 7.50 5.81
N GLU A 131 -2.12 7.06 6.98
CA GLU A 131 -0.91 6.27 7.14
C GLU A 131 -1.21 4.78 6.96
N PHE A 132 -0.42 4.10 6.16
CA PHE A 132 -0.54 2.69 5.88
C PHE A 132 0.82 1.98 5.96
N PHE A 133 0.80 0.67 6.14
CA PHE A 133 1.99 -0.15 6.07
C PHE A 133 1.74 -1.43 5.28
N ILE A 134 2.81 -2.00 4.74
CA ILE A 134 2.82 -3.29 4.04
C ILE A 134 3.66 -4.26 4.85
N CYS A 135 3.11 -5.43 5.14
CA CYS A 135 3.75 -6.49 5.89
C CYS A 135 4.75 -7.28 5.03
N ILE A 136 5.84 -7.72 5.64
CA ILE A 136 6.87 -8.57 5.05
C ILE A 136 7.10 -9.74 6.01
N GLY A 137 6.84 -10.95 5.55
CA GLY A 137 6.78 -12.13 6.40
C GLY A 137 5.54 -12.17 7.29
N ASP A 138 5.52 -13.09 8.25
CA ASP A 138 4.44 -13.22 9.23
C ASP A 138 4.49 -12.06 10.23
N GLN A 139 3.41 -11.28 10.27
CA GLN A 139 3.17 -10.20 11.20
C GLN A 139 1.90 -10.43 12.03
N SER A 140 1.53 -11.68 12.27
CA SER A 140 0.39 -12.07 13.11
C SER A 140 0.37 -11.45 14.52
N PRO A 141 1.48 -11.00 15.13
CA PRO A 141 1.43 -10.19 16.34
C PRO A 141 0.60 -8.91 16.22
N LEU A 142 0.40 -8.38 14.98
CA LEU A 142 -0.40 -7.17 14.71
C LEU A 142 -1.91 -7.44 14.63
N ASP A 143 -2.35 -8.71 14.74
CA ASP A 143 -3.77 -9.08 14.72
C ASP A 143 -4.45 -8.78 16.05
N PHE A 144 -5.80 -8.71 16.00
CA PHE A 144 -6.63 -8.58 17.20
C PHE A 144 -6.32 -9.67 18.23
N GLY A 145 -6.24 -9.29 19.50
CA GLY A 145 -5.97 -10.19 20.62
C GLY A 145 -4.52 -10.63 20.73
N ARG A 146 -3.61 -10.05 19.92
CA ARG A 146 -2.18 -10.32 19.95
C ARG A 146 -1.40 -9.18 20.61
N ARG A 147 -0.06 -9.35 20.72
CA ARG A 147 0.80 -8.44 21.50
C ARG A 147 1.35 -7.24 20.71
N GLY A 148 1.00 -7.08 19.44
CA GLY A 148 1.54 -6.03 18.57
C GLY A 148 0.97 -4.63 18.84
N THR A 149 -0.07 -4.53 19.68
CA THR A 149 -0.61 -3.26 20.19
C THR A 149 -0.91 -3.37 21.68
N GLU A 150 -0.65 -2.31 22.45
CA GLU A 150 -0.89 -2.28 23.90
C GLU A 150 -2.37 -2.50 24.26
N ASP A 151 -3.27 -2.02 23.40
CA ASP A 151 -4.72 -2.15 23.56
C ASP A 151 -5.29 -3.51 23.11
N GLY A 152 -4.45 -4.38 22.54
CA GLY A 152 -4.85 -5.69 22.01
C GLY A 152 -5.84 -5.63 20.82
N GLN A 153 -6.15 -4.46 20.28
CA GLN A 153 -7.11 -4.30 19.19
C GLN A 153 -6.50 -4.57 17.80
N GLY A 154 -5.17 -4.67 17.71
CA GLY A 154 -4.46 -4.86 16.45
C GLY A 154 -4.65 -3.71 15.47
N TYR A 155 -4.36 -3.97 14.20
CA TYR A 155 -4.51 -3.01 13.11
C TYR A 155 -5.62 -3.44 12.13
N ALA A 156 -6.03 -2.50 11.26
CA ALA A 156 -7.06 -2.73 10.26
C ALA A 156 -6.43 -3.16 8.94
N ALA A 157 -6.28 -4.47 8.72
CA ALA A 157 -5.91 -5.05 7.44
C ALA A 157 -7.06 -4.89 6.43
N PHE A 158 -6.75 -4.49 5.19
CA PHE A 158 -7.80 -4.17 4.21
C PHE A 158 -7.48 -4.59 2.76
N GLY A 159 -6.33 -5.20 2.51
CA GLY A 159 -5.91 -5.66 1.19
C GLY A 159 -4.58 -6.40 1.24
N GLU A 160 -4.08 -6.75 0.05
CA GLU A 160 -2.77 -7.40 -0.09
C GLU A 160 -2.06 -6.97 -1.38
N VAL A 161 -0.76 -7.06 -1.39
CA VAL A 161 0.06 -6.87 -2.59
C VAL A 161 -0.23 -7.98 -3.58
N PHE A 162 -0.82 -7.63 -4.72
CA PHE A 162 -1.12 -8.52 -5.84
C PHE A 162 0.14 -8.76 -6.68
N GLU A 163 0.86 -7.67 -7.01
CA GLU A 163 2.16 -7.72 -7.69
C GLU A 163 3.14 -6.74 -7.06
N GLY A 164 4.45 -7.04 -7.12
CA GLY A 164 5.49 -6.10 -6.68
C GLY A 164 6.06 -6.37 -5.28
N MET A 165 5.88 -7.55 -4.68
CA MET A 165 6.55 -7.89 -3.41
C MET A 165 8.08 -7.80 -3.48
N THR A 166 8.68 -7.99 -4.65
CA THR A 166 10.11 -7.74 -4.88
C THR A 166 10.47 -6.27 -4.69
N ILE A 167 9.59 -5.34 -5.09
CA ILE A 167 9.76 -3.90 -4.87
C ILE A 167 9.61 -3.57 -3.39
N VAL A 168 8.60 -4.15 -2.70
CA VAL A 168 8.42 -4.01 -1.25
C VAL A 168 9.69 -4.40 -0.50
N ARG A 169 10.28 -5.57 -0.81
CA ARG A 169 11.55 -6.02 -0.22
C ARG A 169 12.73 -5.10 -0.58
N LYS A 170 12.80 -4.61 -1.83
CA LYS A 170 13.81 -3.65 -2.26
C LYS A 170 13.70 -2.32 -1.50
N ILE A 171 12.50 -1.87 -1.18
CA ILE A 171 12.27 -0.72 -0.32
C ILE A 171 12.76 -1.03 1.10
N GLN A 172 12.33 -2.17 1.71
CA GLN A 172 12.77 -2.55 3.04
C GLN A 172 14.29 -2.60 3.18
N ALA A 173 15.00 -3.05 2.14
CA ALA A 173 16.46 -3.20 2.12
C ALA A 173 17.23 -1.86 2.05
N GLN A 174 16.54 -0.72 1.87
CA GLN A 174 17.21 0.59 1.85
C GLN A 174 17.82 0.90 3.22
N LYS A 175 18.85 1.77 3.22
CA LYS A 175 19.53 2.21 4.43
C LYS A 175 18.56 2.85 5.43
N SER A 176 18.71 2.50 6.69
CA SER A 176 17.88 3.01 7.78
C SER A 176 18.67 3.02 9.09
N HIS A 177 18.31 3.95 9.97
CA HIS A 177 18.75 3.98 11.36
C HIS A 177 17.54 3.80 12.28
N GLY A 178 17.57 2.73 13.09
CA GLY A 178 16.41 2.29 13.86
C GLY A 178 15.23 2.00 12.92
N ASP A 179 14.10 2.64 13.17
CA ASP A 179 12.88 2.47 12.39
C ASP A 179 12.66 3.53 11.27
N LYS A 180 13.69 4.34 10.95
CA LYS A 180 13.58 5.41 9.94
C LYS A 180 14.53 5.17 8.78
N PHE A 181 14.02 5.33 7.56
CA PHE A 181 14.89 5.39 6.40
C PHE A 181 15.82 6.60 6.46
N ASP A 182 17.10 6.43 6.08
CA ASP A 182 18.04 7.54 5.93
C ASP A 182 17.56 8.51 4.85
N GLU A 183 17.09 7.95 3.73
CA GLU A 183 16.41 8.67 2.67
C GLU A 183 15.00 8.09 2.49
N LYS A 184 13.98 8.94 2.65
CA LYS A 184 12.59 8.54 2.41
C LYS A 184 12.44 8.02 0.96
N ILE A 185 11.66 6.96 0.80
CA ILE A 185 11.38 6.40 -0.51
C ILE A 185 10.11 7.07 -1.05
N GLU A 186 10.27 7.89 -2.07
CA GLU A 186 9.19 8.65 -2.67
C GLU A 186 8.11 7.74 -3.25
N ILE A 187 6.85 8.09 -2.92
CA ILE A 187 5.63 7.61 -3.57
C ILE A 187 5.20 8.75 -4.50
N ASN A 188 5.40 8.56 -5.81
CA ASN A 188 5.03 9.57 -6.81
C ASN A 188 3.52 9.82 -6.76
N ARG A 189 2.75 8.73 -6.75
CA ARG A 189 1.29 8.73 -6.62
C ARG A 189 0.76 7.33 -6.32
N ILE A 190 -0.50 7.29 -5.89
CA ILE A 190 -1.30 6.06 -5.85
C ILE A 190 -2.52 6.30 -6.74
N THR A 191 -2.80 5.36 -7.65
CA THR A 191 -3.94 5.47 -8.60
C THR A 191 -4.74 4.18 -8.65
N ARG A 192 -6.04 4.28 -8.92
CA ARG A 192 -6.89 3.11 -9.20
C ARG A 192 -6.61 2.54 -10.59
N LEU A 193 -6.75 1.22 -10.72
CA LEU A 193 -6.78 0.51 -11.99
C LEU A 193 -8.19 0.38 -12.56
#